data_cf2acc2d3a4958fa45fe7c4d077e4821
#
_entry.id   cf2acc2d3a4958fa45fe7c4d077e4821
#
_cell.length_a   1.000
_cell.length_b   1.000
_cell.length_c   1.000
_cell.angle_alpha   90.00
_cell.angle_beta   90.00
_cell.angle_gamma   90.00
#
_symmetry.space_group_name_H-M   'P 1'
#
loop_
_entity.id
_entity.type
_entity.pdbx_description
1 polymer ?
#
loop_
_entity_poly.entity_id
_entity_poly.type
_entity_poly.pdbx_seq_one_letter_code
_entity_poly.pdbx_strand_id
1 'polypeptide(L)'
;DTLSLHDALPIYENIMAVQQRILPVVNVSKLYVAHLLTEDGNITFDTPRYLEGVKQIGIKPKQNSDPYYHEGKKVLEEQTLQDVKVTLNITDLKDIDECYVMGHKLAKTGGVIKNDNDIAPTLAILYKSEKSQGIDKYGILYAGTFGLSDEDLKSKEGKANFQAKKIEASFRPLINGLWQYNVCSDSPNVTEEFLKNFFKQVTIPEEKVDEISEH
;
A
#
# COMPACT_ATOMS: atom_id res chain seq x y z
N ASP A 1 25.45 5.43 63.83
CA ASP A 1 24.89 6.06 62.66
C ASP A 1 24.86 5.05 61.51
N THR A 2 23.77 4.32 61.44
CA THR A 2 23.50 3.34 60.38
C THR A 2 22.80 4.04 59.25
N LEU A 3 23.52 4.38 58.18
CA LEU A 3 22.94 4.83 56.92
C LEU A 3 22.31 3.62 56.22
N SER A 4 21.01 3.69 56.07
CA SER A 4 20.17 2.71 55.40
C SER A 4 20.52 2.64 53.88
N LEU A 5 20.92 1.45 53.45
CA LEU A 5 21.25 1.11 52.07
C LEU A 5 19.96 0.78 51.25
N HIS A 6 18.93 1.64 51.36
CA HIS A 6 17.64 1.40 50.69
C HIS A 6 17.26 2.39 49.61
N ASP A 7 18.14 3.32 49.26
CA ASP A 7 17.82 4.34 48.25
C ASP A 7 18.78 4.27 47.09
N ALA A 8 18.64 3.31 46.21
CA ALA A 8 18.96 3.39 44.77
C ALA A 8 18.75 2.04 44.10
N LEU A 9 17.50 1.59 44.02
CA LEU A 9 17.14 0.73 42.90
C LEU A 9 16.82 1.64 41.70
N PRO A 10 17.60 1.60 40.63
CA PRO A 10 17.17 2.24 39.42
C PRO A 10 15.86 1.57 38.98
N ILE A 11 14.82 2.37 38.87
CA ILE A 11 13.57 1.99 38.22
C ILE A 11 13.95 1.74 36.75
N TYR A 12 14.32 0.49 36.45
CA TYR A 12 14.25 0.01 35.10
C TYR A 12 12.78 -0.01 34.78
N GLU A 13 12.29 1.12 34.22
CA GLU A 13 11.07 1.08 33.44
C GLU A 13 11.28 0.00 32.40
N ASN A 14 10.61 -1.14 32.63
CA ASN A 14 10.43 -2.18 31.66
C ASN A 14 9.66 -1.56 30.50
N ILE A 15 10.35 -0.83 29.61
CA ILE A 15 9.91 -0.61 28.26
C ILE A 15 9.91 -2.00 27.65
N MET A 16 8.82 -2.73 27.87
CA MET A 16 8.51 -3.91 27.07
C MET A 16 8.39 -3.38 25.64
N ALA A 17 9.51 -3.38 24.93
CA ALA A 17 9.49 -3.16 23.50
C ALA A 17 8.47 -4.15 22.95
N VAL A 18 7.34 -3.65 22.46
CA VAL A 18 6.31 -4.47 21.84
C VAL A 18 7.01 -5.18 20.70
N GLN A 19 7.30 -6.47 20.89
CA GLN A 19 8.03 -7.25 19.91
C GLN A 19 7.06 -7.60 18.79
N GLN A 20 7.30 -7.06 17.59
CA GLN A 20 6.48 -7.34 16.42
C GLN A 20 6.43 -8.85 16.16
N ARG A 21 5.22 -9.38 16.02
CA ARG A 21 4.99 -10.82 15.80
C ARG A 21 5.08 -11.20 14.34
N ILE A 22 5.77 -12.29 14.04
CA ILE A 22 5.81 -12.89 12.71
C ILE A 22 4.59 -13.78 12.56
N LEU A 23 3.54 -13.27 11.91
CA LEU A 23 2.26 -13.96 11.72
C LEU A 23 1.86 -13.96 10.24
N PRO A 24 1.22 -15.04 9.77
CA PRO A 24 0.73 -15.10 8.38
C PRO A 24 -0.43 -14.12 8.16
N VAL A 25 -0.50 -13.56 6.96
CA VAL A 25 -1.63 -12.76 6.49
C VAL A 25 -2.78 -13.71 6.15
N VAL A 26 -3.98 -13.40 6.64
CA VAL A 26 -5.18 -14.22 6.49
C VAL A 26 -6.15 -13.62 5.48
N ASN A 27 -6.31 -12.29 5.48
CA ASN A 27 -7.35 -11.62 4.73
C ASN A 27 -6.95 -10.21 4.30
N VAL A 28 -7.57 -9.70 3.21
CA VAL A 28 -7.58 -8.29 2.83
C VAL A 28 -8.98 -7.76 3.08
N SER A 29 -9.12 -6.76 3.94
CA SER A 29 -10.42 -6.31 4.44
C SER A 29 -10.86 -4.94 3.92
N LYS A 30 -9.94 -4.06 3.57
CA LYS A 30 -10.25 -2.70 3.11
C LYS A 30 -9.32 -2.27 1.98
N LEU A 31 -9.88 -1.53 1.02
CA LEU A 31 -9.15 -0.90 -0.07
C LEU A 31 -9.65 0.52 -0.27
N TYR A 32 -8.74 1.48 -0.29
CA TYR A 32 -8.99 2.89 -0.59
C TYR A 32 -8.07 3.34 -1.71
N VAL A 33 -8.51 4.33 -2.47
CA VAL A 33 -7.73 4.98 -3.52
C VAL A 33 -7.79 6.49 -3.36
N ALA A 34 -6.72 7.19 -3.70
CA ALA A 34 -6.65 8.65 -3.66
C ALA A 34 -5.83 9.15 -4.85
N HIS A 35 -6.30 10.17 -5.57
CA HIS A 35 -5.55 10.77 -6.66
C HIS A 35 -4.30 11.49 -6.15
N LEU A 36 -3.19 11.35 -6.86
CA LEU A 36 -2.00 12.17 -6.67
C LEU A 36 -2.27 13.54 -7.31
N LEU A 37 -2.31 14.60 -6.50
CA LEU A 37 -2.62 15.96 -6.96
C LEU A 37 -1.36 16.72 -7.35
N THR A 38 -0.33 16.68 -6.51
CA THR A 38 0.96 17.32 -6.75
C THR A 38 2.09 16.41 -6.32
N GLU A 39 3.19 16.48 -7.06
CA GLU A 39 4.42 15.72 -6.75
C GLU A 39 5.65 16.63 -6.67
N ASP A 40 5.58 17.84 -7.25
CA ASP A 40 6.67 18.83 -7.23
C ASP A 40 6.65 19.63 -5.93
N GLY A 41 7.72 19.52 -5.14
CA GLY A 41 7.90 20.22 -3.86
C GLY A 41 7.13 19.55 -2.70
N ASN A 42 5.81 19.70 -2.64
CA ASN A 42 4.96 19.01 -1.68
C ASN A 42 4.15 17.92 -2.36
N ILE A 43 4.30 16.68 -1.88
CA ILE A 43 3.52 15.55 -2.37
C ILE A 43 2.14 15.58 -1.69
N THR A 44 1.09 15.78 -2.48
CA THR A 44 -0.28 15.86 -1.97
C THR A 44 -1.21 14.90 -2.70
N PHE A 45 -2.17 14.38 -1.97
CA PHE A 45 -3.19 13.47 -2.45
C PHE A 45 -4.59 13.99 -2.13
N ASP A 46 -5.55 13.54 -2.90
CA ASP A 46 -6.97 13.74 -2.60
C ASP A 46 -7.39 12.88 -1.38
N THR A 47 -8.59 13.15 -0.86
CA THR A 47 -9.17 12.34 0.21
C THR A 47 -9.38 10.90 -0.23
N PRO A 48 -8.86 9.90 0.51
CA PRO A 48 -8.99 8.50 0.13
C PRO A 48 -10.46 8.06 0.03
N ARG A 49 -10.80 7.43 -1.09
CA ARG A 49 -12.11 6.91 -1.41
C ARG A 49 -12.14 5.40 -1.24
N TYR A 50 -13.15 4.89 -0.53
CA TYR A 50 -13.31 3.46 -0.30
C TYR A 50 -13.78 2.74 -1.57
N LEU A 51 -13.09 1.67 -1.95
CA LEU A 51 -13.51 0.73 -3.00
C LEU A 51 -14.04 -0.54 -2.37
N GLU A 52 -15.31 -0.83 -2.64
CA GLU A 52 -15.97 -2.04 -2.14
C GLU A 52 -15.61 -3.28 -2.96
N GLY A 53 -15.73 -4.45 -2.34
CA GLY A 53 -15.70 -5.73 -3.05
C GLY A 53 -14.31 -6.28 -3.35
N VAL A 54 -13.26 -5.76 -2.73
CA VAL A 54 -11.91 -6.31 -2.87
C VAL A 54 -11.87 -7.76 -2.37
N LYS A 55 -11.33 -8.67 -3.18
CA LYS A 55 -11.10 -10.07 -2.84
C LYS A 55 -9.63 -10.37 -2.64
N GLN A 56 -8.77 -9.75 -3.46
CA GLN A 56 -7.33 -10.00 -3.43
C GLN A 56 -6.57 -8.82 -3.97
N ILE A 57 -5.41 -8.56 -3.38
CA ILE A 57 -4.41 -7.62 -3.86
C ILE A 57 -3.11 -8.41 -4.08
N GLY A 58 -2.61 -8.44 -5.29
CA GLY A 58 -1.31 -9.01 -5.63
C GLY A 58 -0.32 -7.88 -5.92
N ILE A 59 0.81 -7.84 -5.23
CA ILE A 59 1.87 -6.84 -5.39
C ILE A 59 3.11 -7.56 -5.85
N LYS A 60 3.63 -7.21 -7.02
CA LYS A 60 4.80 -7.84 -7.65
C LYS A 60 5.82 -6.78 -8.06
N PRO A 61 6.79 -6.45 -7.20
CA PRO A 61 7.90 -5.59 -7.57
C PRO A 61 8.75 -6.26 -8.63
N LYS A 62 9.14 -5.50 -9.66
CA LYS A 62 10.07 -5.92 -10.69
C LYS A 62 11.38 -5.17 -10.50
N GLN A 63 12.47 -5.91 -10.42
CA GLN A 63 13.80 -5.38 -10.26
C GLN A 63 14.63 -5.67 -11.53
N ASN A 64 15.41 -4.70 -11.95
CA ASN A 64 16.49 -4.92 -12.88
C ASN A 64 17.75 -5.25 -12.10
N SER A 65 18.50 -6.23 -12.61
CA SER A 65 19.78 -6.62 -12.05
C SER A 65 20.83 -6.37 -13.12
N ASP A 66 21.71 -5.41 -12.87
CA ASP A 66 22.82 -5.08 -13.76
C ASP A 66 24.13 -5.61 -13.13
N PRO A 67 24.59 -6.83 -13.58
CA PRO A 67 25.82 -7.40 -13.06
C PRO A 67 27.04 -6.73 -13.69
N TYR A 68 27.96 -6.27 -12.85
CA TYR A 68 29.27 -5.80 -13.29
C TYR A 68 30.30 -6.93 -13.22
N TYR A 69 31.02 -7.18 -14.33
CA TYR A 69 32.04 -8.21 -14.44
C TYR A 69 33.43 -7.58 -14.52
N HIS A 70 34.37 -8.13 -13.77
CA HIS A 70 35.80 -7.84 -13.89
C HIS A 70 36.56 -9.14 -14.09
N GLU A 71 37.40 -9.23 -15.16
CA GLU A 71 38.16 -10.45 -15.55
C GLU A 71 37.30 -11.73 -15.64
N GLY A 72 36.05 -11.59 -16.16
CA GLY A 72 35.11 -12.70 -16.29
C GLY A 72 34.47 -13.19 -15.01
N LYS A 73 34.69 -12.51 -13.87
CA LYS A 73 34.05 -12.78 -12.60
C LYS A 73 33.05 -11.67 -12.27
N LYS A 74 31.87 -12.06 -11.81
CA LYS A 74 30.85 -11.12 -11.30
C LYS A 74 31.37 -10.50 -10.01
N VAL A 75 31.58 -9.18 -10.01
CA VAL A 75 32.13 -8.43 -8.86
C VAL A 75 31.04 -7.70 -8.11
N LEU A 76 30.05 -7.12 -8.82
CA LEU A 76 28.98 -6.32 -8.25
C LEU A 76 27.68 -6.62 -8.98
N GLU A 77 26.56 -6.54 -8.27
CA GLU A 77 25.21 -6.58 -8.83
C GLU A 77 24.38 -5.49 -8.19
N GLU A 78 24.02 -4.50 -8.99
CA GLU A 78 23.09 -3.47 -8.56
C GLU A 78 21.67 -3.91 -8.91
N GLN A 79 20.77 -3.83 -7.93
CA GLN A 79 19.36 -4.11 -8.12
C GLN A 79 18.58 -2.80 -7.98
N THR A 80 17.94 -2.39 -9.06
CA THR A 80 17.10 -1.19 -9.09
C THR A 80 15.64 -1.59 -9.28
N LEU A 81 14.72 -0.92 -8.56
CA LEU A 81 13.29 -1.10 -8.76
C LEU A 81 12.92 -0.50 -10.12
N GLN A 82 12.34 -1.31 -11.01
CA GLN A 82 11.87 -0.87 -12.32
C GLN A 82 10.43 -0.35 -12.24
N ASP A 83 9.51 -1.21 -11.84
CA ASP A 83 8.10 -0.95 -11.63
C ASP A 83 7.51 -1.94 -10.62
N VAL A 84 6.31 -1.65 -10.13
CA VAL A 84 5.58 -2.57 -9.25
C VAL A 84 4.24 -2.88 -9.89
N LYS A 85 4.09 -4.11 -10.38
CA LYS A 85 2.83 -4.58 -10.93
C LYS A 85 1.88 -4.93 -9.80
N VAL A 86 0.70 -4.30 -9.79
CA VAL A 86 -0.37 -4.57 -8.84
C VAL A 86 -1.56 -5.16 -9.56
N THR A 87 -2.08 -6.26 -9.03
CA THR A 87 -3.29 -6.92 -9.54
C THR A 87 -4.36 -6.87 -8.46
N LEU A 88 -5.50 -6.28 -8.78
CA LEU A 88 -6.67 -6.25 -7.94
C LEU A 88 -7.72 -7.23 -8.48
N ASN A 89 -8.18 -8.13 -7.63
CA ASN A 89 -9.37 -8.93 -7.89
C ASN A 89 -10.51 -8.38 -7.02
N ILE A 90 -11.52 -7.82 -7.65
CA ILE A 90 -12.69 -7.23 -7.00
C ILE A 90 -13.96 -7.85 -7.56
N THR A 91 -15.04 -7.82 -6.78
CA THR A 91 -16.33 -8.39 -7.21
C THR A 91 -16.86 -7.60 -8.41
N ASP A 92 -16.92 -6.28 -8.29
CA ASP A 92 -17.34 -5.33 -9.32
C ASP A 92 -16.97 -3.92 -8.86
N LEU A 93 -17.01 -2.93 -9.79
CA LEU A 93 -16.87 -1.51 -9.51
C LEU A 93 -18.17 -0.78 -9.77
N LYS A 94 -18.54 0.14 -8.89
CA LYS A 94 -19.60 1.11 -9.19
C LYS A 94 -19.16 2.02 -10.32
N ASP A 95 -20.06 2.45 -11.19
CA ASP A 95 -19.77 3.33 -12.32
C ASP A 95 -18.92 4.54 -11.93
N ILE A 96 -19.26 5.16 -10.80
CA ILE A 96 -18.55 6.33 -10.29
C ILE A 96 -17.12 6.00 -9.82
N ASP A 97 -16.89 4.79 -9.31
CA ASP A 97 -15.59 4.33 -8.86
C ASP A 97 -14.73 3.90 -10.05
N GLU A 98 -15.33 3.28 -11.08
CA GLU A 98 -14.65 2.99 -12.34
C GLU A 98 -14.20 4.29 -13.03
N CYS A 99 -15.06 5.31 -13.10
CA CYS A 99 -14.69 6.61 -13.64
C CYS A 99 -13.55 7.27 -12.85
N TYR A 100 -13.60 7.18 -11.51
CA TYR A 100 -12.57 7.75 -10.65
C TYR A 100 -11.22 7.08 -10.83
N VAL A 101 -11.20 5.75 -10.94
CA VAL A 101 -9.95 4.97 -11.03
C VAL A 101 -9.36 4.98 -12.44
N MET A 102 -10.22 4.89 -13.48
CA MET A 102 -9.79 4.75 -14.88
C MET A 102 -9.77 6.05 -15.67
N GLY A 103 -10.30 7.15 -15.12
CA GLY A 103 -10.41 8.41 -15.82
C GLY A 103 -11.54 8.45 -16.85
N HIS A 104 -12.47 7.52 -16.80
CA HIS A 104 -13.66 7.50 -17.68
C HIS A 104 -14.68 8.55 -17.27
N LYS A 105 -15.69 8.79 -18.11
CA LYS A 105 -16.73 9.78 -17.89
C LYS A 105 -18.08 9.12 -17.60
N LEU A 106 -18.86 9.73 -16.69
CA LEU A 106 -20.23 9.32 -16.45
C LEU A 106 -21.15 9.89 -17.53
N ALA A 107 -22.04 9.07 -18.06
CA ALA A 107 -23.10 9.51 -18.96
C ALA A 107 -24.21 10.25 -18.18
N LYS A 108 -24.89 11.20 -18.82
CA LYS A 108 -26.05 11.91 -18.22
C LYS A 108 -27.20 10.97 -17.86
N THR A 109 -27.32 9.88 -18.61
CA THR A 109 -28.36 8.84 -18.42
C THR A 109 -27.94 7.74 -17.43
N GLY A 110 -26.75 7.82 -16.87
CA GLY A 110 -26.12 6.75 -16.10
C GLY A 110 -25.19 5.88 -16.96
N GLY A 111 -24.28 5.15 -16.29
CA GLY A 111 -23.29 4.30 -16.93
C GLY A 111 -21.97 5.01 -17.28
N VAL A 112 -20.99 4.22 -17.68
CA VAL A 112 -19.62 4.66 -17.98
C VAL A 112 -19.40 4.83 -19.47
N ILE A 113 -18.88 5.97 -19.86
CA ILE A 113 -18.44 6.26 -21.25
C ILE A 113 -16.93 6.03 -21.30
N LYS A 114 -16.49 5.11 -22.15
CA LYS A 114 -15.08 4.82 -22.40
C LYS A 114 -14.67 5.39 -23.75
N ASN A 115 -13.67 6.27 -23.76
CA ASN A 115 -13.13 6.86 -24.98
C ASN A 115 -11.67 6.44 -25.16
N ASP A 116 -11.19 6.48 -26.38
CA ASP A 116 -9.81 6.15 -26.75
C ASP A 116 -8.78 7.15 -26.20
N ASN A 117 -9.21 8.35 -25.87
CA ASN A 117 -8.38 9.42 -25.30
C ASN A 117 -8.56 9.61 -23.78
N ASP A 118 -9.23 8.69 -23.11
CA ASP A 118 -9.31 8.71 -21.65
C ASP A 118 -7.93 8.45 -21.04
N ILE A 119 -7.54 9.30 -20.09
CA ILE A 119 -6.26 9.20 -19.39
C ILE A 119 -6.53 8.75 -17.97
N ALA A 120 -6.03 7.58 -17.61
CA ALA A 120 -6.10 7.10 -16.24
C ALA A 120 -5.27 7.99 -15.30
N PRO A 121 -5.84 8.47 -14.20
CA PRO A 121 -5.11 9.31 -13.24
C PRO A 121 -4.06 8.50 -12.47
N THR A 122 -3.02 9.19 -12.03
CA THR A 122 -2.07 8.61 -11.06
C THR A 122 -2.70 8.67 -9.67
N LEU A 123 -2.66 7.55 -8.94
CA LEU A 123 -3.28 7.47 -7.62
C LEU A 123 -2.50 6.59 -6.66
N ALA A 124 -2.76 6.77 -5.37
CA ALA A 124 -2.30 5.89 -4.31
C ALA A 124 -3.36 4.84 -3.98
N ILE A 125 -2.91 3.67 -3.55
CA ILE A 125 -3.74 2.61 -2.96
C ILE A 125 -3.39 2.48 -1.49
N LEU A 126 -4.42 2.54 -0.62
CA LEU A 126 -4.29 2.22 0.78
C LEU A 126 -5.08 0.93 1.06
N TYR A 127 -4.47 0.00 1.74
CA TYR A 127 -5.12 -1.27 2.05
C TYR A 127 -4.90 -1.70 3.50
N LYS A 128 -5.85 -2.48 3.99
CA LYS A 128 -5.74 -3.18 5.27
C LYS A 128 -5.80 -4.68 5.01
N SER A 129 -4.87 -5.40 5.60
CA SER A 129 -4.88 -6.86 5.65
C SER A 129 -4.82 -7.31 7.10
N GLU A 130 -5.46 -8.43 7.38
CA GLU A 130 -5.50 -9.03 8.70
C GLU A 130 -4.49 -10.17 8.76
N LYS A 131 -3.68 -10.17 9.81
CA LYS A 131 -2.84 -11.30 10.18
C LYS A 131 -3.57 -12.18 11.17
N SER A 132 -3.12 -13.41 11.34
CA SER A 132 -3.61 -14.26 12.41
C SER A 132 -3.47 -13.58 13.78
N GLN A 133 -4.26 -14.00 14.78
CA GLN A 133 -4.28 -13.45 16.13
C GLN A 133 -4.72 -11.97 16.25
N GLY A 134 -5.48 -11.46 15.26
CA GLY A 134 -6.09 -10.13 15.33
C GLY A 134 -5.12 -8.95 15.13
N ILE A 135 -3.95 -9.19 14.54
CA ILE A 135 -3.01 -8.11 14.18
C ILE A 135 -3.33 -7.63 12.77
N ASP A 136 -3.47 -6.34 12.61
CA ASP A 136 -3.72 -5.68 11.35
C ASP A 136 -2.42 -5.20 10.70
N LYS A 137 -2.32 -5.37 9.38
CA LYS A 137 -1.27 -4.77 8.55
C LYS A 137 -1.89 -3.76 7.60
N TYR A 138 -1.40 -2.56 7.65
CA TYR A 138 -1.78 -1.45 6.78
C TYR A 138 -0.68 -1.23 5.75
N GLY A 139 -1.07 -0.87 4.54
CA GLY A 139 -0.11 -0.57 3.48
C GLY A 139 -0.58 0.56 2.57
N ILE A 140 0.37 1.31 2.04
CA ILE A 140 0.17 2.35 1.04
C ILE A 140 1.10 2.06 -0.13
N LEU A 141 0.58 2.10 -1.35
CA LEU A 141 1.33 2.17 -2.61
C LEU A 141 1.06 3.54 -3.22
N TYR A 142 2.08 4.31 -3.59
CA TYR A 142 1.90 5.75 -3.76
C TYR A 142 1.53 6.22 -5.16
N ALA A 143 2.25 5.84 -6.19
CA ALA A 143 2.05 6.41 -7.52
C ALA A 143 1.76 5.32 -8.55
N GLY A 144 0.49 4.96 -8.70
CA GLY A 144 0.04 3.94 -9.62
C GLY A 144 -0.93 4.46 -10.67
N THR A 145 -0.89 3.85 -11.83
CA THR A 145 -1.84 4.07 -12.91
C THR A 145 -2.50 2.76 -13.27
N PHE A 146 -3.82 2.73 -13.28
CA PHE A 146 -4.57 1.54 -13.64
C PHE A 146 -4.66 1.40 -15.16
N GLY A 147 -4.45 0.18 -15.63
CA GLY A 147 -4.71 -0.20 -17.02
C GLY A 147 -6.18 -0.56 -17.24
N LEU A 148 -6.57 -0.65 -18.50
CA LEU A 148 -7.90 -1.13 -18.88
C LEU A 148 -8.12 -2.53 -18.31
N SER A 149 -9.31 -2.77 -17.77
CA SER A 149 -9.69 -4.07 -17.24
C SER A 149 -10.17 -4.99 -18.35
N ASP A 150 -9.69 -6.24 -18.32
CA ASP A 150 -10.29 -7.30 -19.13
C ASP A 150 -11.66 -7.67 -18.53
N GLU A 151 -12.65 -7.81 -19.40
CA GLU A 151 -14.00 -8.20 -19.00
C GLU A 151 -14.40 -9.49 -19.70
N ASP A 152 -14.43 -10.59 -18.95
CA ASP A 152 -14.86 -11.90 -19.44
C ASP A 152 -16.30 -12.15 -18.99
N LEU A 153 -17.24 -12.11 -19.93
CA LEU A 153 -18.65 -12.42 -19.68
C LEU A 153 -18.95 -13.85 -20.10
N LYS A 154 -19.34 -14.71 -19.15
CA LYS A 154 -19.71 -16.11 -19.40
C LYS A 154 -21.18 -16.33 -19.12
N SER A 155 -21.83 -17.06 -20.01
CA SER A 155 -23.21 -17.52 -19.80
C SER A 155 -23.33 -18.47 -18.61
N LYS A 156 -24.45 -18.41 -17.91
CA LYS A 156 -24.73 -19.31 -16.78
C LYS A 156 -24.94 -20.72 -17.30
N GLU A 157 -24.03 -21.61 -16.96
CA GLU A 157 -24.19 -23.08 -17.19
C GLU A 157 -24.33 -23.76 -15.83
N GLY A 158 -25.57 -24.07 -15.43
CA GLY A 158 -25.85 -24.76 -14.17
C GLY A 158 -25.74 -23.88 -12.91
N LYS A 159 -24.77 -24.13 -12.03
CA LYS A 159 -24.56 -23.36 -10.78
C LYS A 159 -24.05 -21.96 -11.08
N ALA A 160 -24.47 -20.97 -10.27
CA ALA A 160 -23.95 -19.60 -10.37
C ALA A 160 -22.44 -19.59 -10.13
N ASN A 161 -21.67 -19.12 -11.11
CA ASN A 161 -20.24 -18.92 -10.98
C ASN A 161 -20.00 -17.42 -10.82
N PHE A 162 -19.66 -16.99 -9.62
CA PHE A 162 -19.35 -15.59 -9.33
C PHE A 162 -17.97 -15.24 -9.89
N GLN A 163 -17.95 -14.40 -10.92
CA GLN A 163 -16.73 -13.93 -11.53
C GLN A 163 -16.21 -12.70 -10.77
N ALA A 164 -14.90 -12.57 -10.64
CA ALA A 164 -14.24 -11.40 -10.10
C ALA A 164 -13.63 -10.60 -11.25
N LYS A 165 -13.81 -9.29 -11.24
CA LYS A 165 -13.14 -8.37 -12.18
C LYS A 165 -11.67 -8.26 -11.79
N LYS A 166 -10.79 -8.51 -12.77
CA LYS A 166 -9.35 -8.37 -12.60
C LYS A 166 -8.92 -7.03 -13.17
N ILE A 167 -8.26 -6.23 -12.36
CA ILE A 167 -7.72 -4.93 -12.76
C ILE A 167 -6.22 -4.93 -12.49
N GLU A 168 -5.44 -4.49 -13.45
CA GLU A 168 -3.99 -4.38 -13.32
C GLU A 168 -3.58 -2.90 -13.24
N ALA A 169 -2.60 -2.62 -12.40
CA ALA A 169 -2.01 -1.30 -12.27
C ALA A 169 -0.48 -1.40 -12.25
N SER A 170 0.18 -0.39 -12.76
CA SER A 170 1.63 -0.22 -12.66
C SER A 170 1.93 0.93 -11.71
N PHE A 171 2.76 0.65 -10.71
CA PHE A 171 3.19 1.61 -9.70
C PHE A 171 4.65 1.95 -9.90
N ARG A 172 4.99 3.22 -9.74
CA ARG A 172 6.35 3.74 -9.76
C ARG A 172 6.69 4.38 -8.41
N PRO A 173 7.97 4.57 -8.11
CA PRO A 173 8.35 5.44 -7.00
C PRO A 173 7.88 6.87 -7.20
N LEU A 174 7.59 7.56 -6.11
CA LEU A 174 7.45 9.02 -6.08
C LEU A 174 8.80 9.69 -6.36
N ILE A 175 8.80 11.00 -6.60
CA ILE A 175 10.03 11.77 -6.86
C ILE A 175 11.07 11.67 -5.72
N ASN A 176 10.63 11.43 -4.50
CA ASN A 176 11.49 11.18 -3.33
C ASN A 176 11.96 9.72 -3.19
N GLY A 177 11.66 8.85 -4.17
CA GLY A 177 12.02 7.43 -4.15
C GLY A 177 11.07 6.52 -3.37
N LEU A 178 10.08 7.06 -2.68
CA LEU A 178 9.11 6.30 -1.90
C LEU A 178 8.09 5.62 -2.82
N TRP A 179 7.95 4.30 -2.72
CA TRP A 179 6.98 3.55 -3.52
C TRP A 179 5.95 2.79 -2.67
N GLN A 180 6.32 2.39 -1.46
CA GLN A 180 5.45 1.66 -0.54
C GLN A 180 5.76 2.00 0.91
N TYR A 181 4.72 2.10 1.73
CA TYR A 181 4.79 2.15 3.18
C TYR A 181 3.95 1.05 3.79
N ASN A 182 4.47 0.32 4.76
CA ASN A 182 3.76 -0.73 5.48
C ASN A 182 3.94 -0.55 6.98
N VAL A 183 2.85 -0.73 7.71
CA VAL A 183 2.84 -0.68 9.18
C VAL A 183 1.92 -1.75 9.74
N CYS A 184 2.30 -2.37 10.84
CA CYS A 184 1.47 -3.33 11.58
C CYS A 184 0.93 -2.67 12.84
N SER A 185 -0.23 -3.10 13.31
CA SER A 185 -0.84 -2.57 14.54
C SER A 185 -0.01 -2.87 15.78
N ASP A 186 0.89 -3.86 15.73
CA ASP A 186 1.84 -4.23 16.76
C ASP A 186 3.26 -3.67 16.53
N SER A 187 3.42 -2.72 15.60
CA SER A 187 4.71 -2.06 15.38
C SER A 187 5.03 -1.09 16.51
N PRO A 188 6.30 -1.01 16.95
CA PRO A 188 6.71 -0.01 17.94
C PRO A 188 6.34 1.41 17.48
N ASN A 189 5.92 2.26 18.42
CA ASN A 189 5.56 3.66 18.22
C ASN A 189 4.29 3.90 17.36
N VAL A 190 3.54 2.87 17.01
CA VAL A 190 2.24 3.02 16.34
C VAL A 190 1.16 3.30 17.38
N THR A 191 0.43 4.41 17.20
CA THR A 191 -0.67 4.78 18.08
C THR A 191 -2.02 4.34 17.49
N GLU A 192 -2.99 4.07 18.36
CA GLU A 192 -4.36 3.79 17.90
C GLU A 192 -4.96 4.94 17.10
N GLU A 193 -4.61 6.16 17.45
CA GLU A 193 -5.07 7.36 16.73
C GLU A 193 -4.55 7.38 15.30
N PHE A 194 -3.28 7.06 15.09
CA PHE A 194 -2.69 6.92 13.76
C PHE A 194 -3.45 5.88 12.94
N LEU A 195 -3.72 4.70 13.48
CA LEU A 195 -4.44 3.64 12.78
C LEU A 195 -5.89 4.02 12.46
N LYS A 196 -6.58 4.73 13.36
CA LYS A 196 -7.95 5.25 13.11
C LYS A 196 -7.99 6.29 12.00
N ASN A 197 -6.92 7.06 11.84
CA ASN A 197 -6.80 8.12 10.83
C ASN A 197 -6.16 7.64 9.51
N PHE A 198 -5.62 6.43 9.45
CA PHE A 198 -4.86 5.90 8.34
C PHE A 198 -5.56 6.03 6.97
N PHE A 199 -6.88 5.85 6.92
CA PHE A 199 -7.68 5.96 5.70
C PHE A 199 -8.32 7.34 5.48
N LYS A 200 -8.04 8.33 6.32
CA LYS A 200 -8.57 9.69 6.15
C LYS A 200 -7.70 10.54 5.22
N GLN A 201 -6.41 10.24 5.18
CA GLN A 201 -5.42 10.91 4.33
C GLN A 201 -4.29 9.96 3.97
N VAL A 202 -3.63 10.23 2.86
CA VAL A 202 -2.42 9.48 2.48
C VAL A 202 -1.25 10.01 3.28
N THR A 203 -0.63 9.13 4.09
CA THR A 203 0.51 9.47 4.93
C THR A 203 1.80 9.31 4.15
N ILE A 204 2.67 10.31 4.17
CA ILE A 204 4.07 10.21 3.75
C ILE A 204 4.89 10.01 5.03
N PRO A 205 5.54 8.83 5.23
CA PRO A 205 6.32 8.59 6.42
C PRO A 205 7.60 9.40 6.41
N GLU A 206 8.02 9.85 7.59
CA GLU A 206 9.34 10.41 7.82
C GLU A 206 10.29 9.28 8.22
N GLU A 207 11.54 9.36 7.76
CA GLU A 207 12.57 8.42 8.18
C GLU A 207 12.93 8.65 9.65
N LYS A 208 13.09 7.56 10.40
CA LYS A 208 13.63 7.65 11.74
C LYS A 208 15.11 8.02 11.65
N VAL A 209 15.45 9.22 12.03
CA VAL A 209 16.85 9.62 12.19
C VAL A 209 17.37 8.92 13.45
N ASP A 210 18.23 7.91 13.29
CA ASP A 210 18.95 7.35 14.40
C ASP A 210 19.90 8.45 14.93
N GLU A 211 19.73 8.87 16.17
CA GLU A 211 20.70 9.69 16.86
C GLU A 211 22.00 8.86 16.91
N ILE A 212 22.93 9.21 16.04
CA ILE A 212 24.29 8.65 16.08
C ILE A 212 24.86 9.12 17.41
N SER A 213 24.87 8.24 18.40
CA SER A 213 25.59 8.47 19.64
C SER A 213 27.08 8.55 19.28
N GLU A 214 27.60 9.76 19.20
CA GLU A 214 29.05 10.01 19.20
C GLU A 214 29.62 9.42 20.50
N HIS A 215 30.38 8.35 20.34
CA HIS A 215 31.30 7.86 21.38
C HIS A 215 32.72 7.94 20.87
#